data_581d9ea6941f02d271e65a44c70724ff
#
_entry.id   581d9ea6941f02d271e65a44c70724ff
#
_cell.length_a   1.000
_cell.length_b   1.000
_cell.length_c   1.000
_cell.angle_alpha   90.00
_cell.angle_beta   90.00
_cell.angle_gamma   90.00
#
_symmetry.space_group_name_H-M   'P 1'
#
loop_
_entity.id
_entity.type
_entity.pdbx_description
1 polymer ?
#
loop_
_entity_poly.entity_id
_entity_poly.type
_entity_poly.pdbx_seq_one_letter_code
_entity_poly.pdbx_strand_id
1 'polypeptide(L)'
;MAKADIKIKGRAYSVACAPGQEARLIALSRQLDARIEDISKAVGNIGDDRLLLIAALALLDELDAAHQAQAAAAGPDIERAAQALNDAAERIELLASRIEEEK
;
A
#
# COMPACT_ATOMS: atom_id res chain seq x y z
N MET A 1 7.90 24.67 0.34
CA MET A 1 7.50 23.27 0.12
C MET A 1 8.23 22.69 -1.08
N ALA A 2 8.78 21.52 -0.91
CA ALA A 2 9.42 20.81 -2.01
C ALA A 2 8.42 19.96 -2.76
N LYS A 3 8.75 19.58 -3.99
CA LYS A 3 7.93 18.69 -4.81
C LYS A 3 8.80 17.62 -5.42
N ALA A 4 8.27 16.41 -5.49
CA ALA A 4 8.93 15.30 -6.16
C ALA A 4 8.13 14.93 -7.41
N ASP A 5 8.83 14.77 -8.52
CA ASP A 5 8.21 14.31 -9.76
C ASP A 5 8.33 12.80 -9.82
N ILE A 6 7.20 12.12 -9.84
CA ILE A 6 7.13 10.66 -9.86
C ILE A 6 6.41 10.18 -11.11
N LYS A 7 6.61 8.93 -11.45
CA LYS A 7 6.02 8.32 -12.62
C LYS A 7 5.37 6.99 -12.26
N ILE A 8 4.07 6.88 -12.51
CA ILE A 8 3.29 5.67 -12.21
C ILE A 8 2.52 5.29 -13.48
N LYS A 9 2.75 4.08 -13.96
CA LYS A 9 2.14 3.56 -15.19
C LYS A 9 2.33 4.50 -16.38
N GLY A 10 3.50 5.09 -16.51
CA GLY A 10 3.82 6.02 -17.58
C GLY A 10 3.27 7.42 -17.43
N ARG A 11 2.52 7.69 -16.37
CA ARG A 11 1.98 9.03 -16.09
C ARG A 11 2.84 9.76 -15.08
N ALA A 12 3.11 11.02 -15.33
CA ALA A 12 3.89 11.86 -14.45
C ALA A 12 2.99 12.57 -13.45
N TYR A 13 3.44 12.58 -12.19
CA TYR A 13 2.74 13.28 -11.11
C TYR A 13 3.74 14.11 -10.34
N SER A 14 3.29 15.27 -9.87
CA SER A 14 4.08 16.13 -9.00
C SER A 14 3.47 16.06 -7.59
N VAL A 15 4.23 15.59 -6.63
CA VAL A 15 3.77 15.37 -5.25
C VAL A 15 4.51 16.29 -4.31
N ALA A 16 3.75 17.05 -3.51
CA ALA A 16 4.33 17.92 -2.49
C ALA A 16 4.93 17.06 -1.37
N CYS A 17 6.09 17.46 -0.89
CA CYS A 17 6.78 16.74 0.18
C CYS A 17 7.58 17.70 1.05
N ALA A 18 8.09 17.21 2.16
CA ALA A 18 8.99 17.97 3.00
C ALA A 18 10.35 18.13 2.28
N PRO A 19 11.04 19.25 2.48
CA PRO A 19 12.38 19.44 1.91
C PRO A 19 13.31 18.29 2.33
N GLY A 20 14.04 17.74 1.37
CA GLY A 20 14.94 16.61 1.58
C GLY A 20 14.30 15.23 1.42
N GLN A 21 12.99 15.16 1.18
CA GLN A 21 12.28 13.89 1.01
C GLN A 21 12.07 13.49 -0.46
N GLU A 22 12.51 14.32 -1.39
CA GLU A 22 12.27 14.10 -2.83
C GLU A 22 12.83 12.77 -3.31
N ALA A 23 14.08 12.47 -2.98
CA ALA A 23 14.74 11.23 -3.40
C ALA A 23 14.05 10.00 -2.83
N ARG A 24 13.58 10.09 -1.59
CA ARG A 24 12.84 9.01 -0.94
C ARG A 24 11.51 8.74 -1.64
N LEU A 25 10.78 9.80 -1.98
CA LEU A 25 9.50 9.65 -2.70
C LEU A 25 9.70 9.06 -4.08
N ILE A 26 10.76 9.44 -4.79
CA ILE A 26 11.06 8.87 -6.09
C ILE A 26 11.38 7.38 -5.97
N ALA A 27 12.15 6.99 -4.97
CA ALA A 27 12.47 5.58 -4.71
C ALA A 27 11.21 4.79 -4.38
N LEU A 28 10.33 5.34 -3.55
CA LEU A 28 9.06 4.71 -3.19
C LEU A 28 8.14 4.59 -4.40
N SER A 29 8.12 5.59 -5.27
CA SER A 29 7.29 5.57 -6.47
C SER A 29 7.69 4.46 -7.44
N ARG A 30 8.98 4.15 -7.53
CA ARG A 30 9.47 3.06 -8.35
C ARG A 30 8.99 1.70 -7.82
N GLN A 31 9.00 1.54 -6.51
CA GLN A 31 8.47 0.33 -5.87
C GLN A 31 6.96 0.21 -6.10
N LEU A 32 6.24 1.30 -5.96
CA LEU A 32 4.79 1.33 -6.20
C LEU A 32 4.47 0.99 -7.65
N ASP A 33 5.20 1.57 -8.60
CA ASP A 33 5.01 1.31 -10.02
C ASP A 33 5.20 -0.18 -10.35
N ALA A 34 6.25 -0.80 -9.80
CA ALA A 34 6.50 -2.22 -9.97
C ALA A 34 5.36 -3.08 -9.40
N ARG A 35 4.84 -2.72 -8.24
CA ARG A 35 3.70 -3.40 -7.62
C ARG A 35 2.43 -3.29 -8.46
N ILE A 36 2.17 -2.11 -8.97
CA ILE A 36 1.00 -1.88 -9.83
C ILE A 36 1.11 -2.71 -11.11
N GLU A 37 2.29 -2.80 -11.67
CA GLU A 37 2.52 -3.61 -12.87
C GLU A 37 2.28 -5.09 -12.62
N ASP A 38 2.77 -5.62 -11.49
CA ASP A 38 2.54 -7.00 -11.10
C ASP A 38 1.05 -7.30 -10.89
N ILE A 39 0.33 -6.40 -10.23
CA ILE A 39 -1.10 -6.54 -10.00
C ILE A 39 -1.85 -6.49 -11.33
N SER A 40 -1.46 -5.58 -12.22
CA SER A 40 -2.07 -5.45 -13.54
C SER A 40 -1.95 -6.73 -14.35
N LYS A 41 -0.81 -7.41 -14.27
CA LYS A 41 -0.61 -8.70 -14.92
C LYS A 41 -1.53 -9.79 -14.36
N ALA A 42 -1.79 -9.74 -13.06
CA ALA A 42 -2.62 -10.75 -12.39
C ALA A 42 -4.11 -10.53 -12.62
N VAL A 43 -4.59 -9.29 -12.57
CA VAL A 43 -6.03 -8.98 -12.61
C VAL A 43 -6.51 -8.43 -13.95
N GLY A 44 -5.60 -8.05 -14.83
CA GLY A 44 -5.92 -7.48 -16.13
C GLY A 44 -6.23 -5.99 -16.07
N ASN A 45 -6.87 -5.49 -17.11
CA ASN A 45 -7.16 -4.07 -17.26
C ASN A 45 -8.49 -3.72 -16.58
N ILE A 46 -8.42 -3.30 -15.33
CA ILE A 46 -9.60 -2.96 -14.52
C ILE A 46 -9.75 -1.45 -14.29
N GLY A 47 -8.87 -0.64 -14.86
CA GLY A 47 -8.85 0.81 -14.66
C GLY A 47 -7.79 1.23 -13.65
N ASP A 48 -7.24 2.43 -13.86
CA ASP A 48 -6.11 2.93 -13.05
C ASP A 48 -6.48 3.16 -11.59
N ASP A 49 -7.66 3.71 -11.32
CA ASP A 49 -8.13 3.98 -9.95
C ASP A 49 -8.30 2.68 -9.17
N ARG A 50 -8.84 1.63 -9.78
CA ARG A 50 -8.99 0.32 -9.14
C ARG A 50 -7.64 -0.35 -8.91
N LEU A 51 -6.72 -0.23 -9.87
CA LEU A 51 -5.36 -0.75 -9.71
C LEU A 51 -4.65 -0.08 -8.54
N LEU A 52 -4.75 1.25 -8.44
CA LEU A 52 -4.16 2.00 -7.33
C LEU A 52 -4.76 1.58 -6.00
N LEU A 53 -6.07 1.37 -5.96
CA LEU A 53 -6.76 0.96 -4.75
C LEU A 53 -6.31 -0.41 -4.27
N ILE A 54 -6.23 -1.37 -5.19
CA ILE A 54 -5.75 -2.72 -4.88
C ILE A 54 -4.30 -2.68 -4.43
N ALA A 55 -3.46 -1.90 -5.10
CA ALA A 55 -2.05 -1.73 -4.73
C ALA A 55 -1.92 -1.14 -3.33
N ALA A 56 -2.73 -0.13 -3.02
CA ALA A 56 -2.71 0.50 -1.69
C ALA A 56 -3.10 -0.50 -0.60
N LEU A 57 -4.13 -1.30 -0.83
CA LEU A 57 -4.57 -2.32 0.12
C LEU A 57 -3.51 -3.40 0.31
N ALA A 58 -2.88 -3.84 -0.78
CA ALA A 58 -1.81 -4.83 -0.71
C ALA A 58 -0.61 -4.31 0.08
N LEU A 59 -0.23 -3.06 -0.13
CA LEU A 59 0.87 -2.44 0.60
C LEU A 59 0.58 -2.28 2.08
N LEU A 60 -0.66 -1.90 2.43
CA LEU A 60 -1.08 -1.81 3.82
C LEU A 60 -1.05 -3.17 4.51
N ASP A 61 -1.48 -4.20 3.81
CA ASP A 61 -1.42 -5.57 4.32
C ASP A 61 0.02 -6.00 4.60
N GLU A 62 0.93 -5.71 3.67
CA GLU A 62 2.36 -5.99 3.87
C GLU A 62 2.95 -5.20 5.04
N LEU A 63 2.55 -3.95 5.20
CA LEU A 63 3.01 -3.10 6.30
C LEU A 63 2.54 -3.68 7.64
N ASP A 64 1.28 -4.08 7.73
CA ASP A 64 0.74 -4.70 8.94
C ASP A 64 1.46 -6.01 9.26
N ALA A 65 1.73 -6.83 8.26
CA ALA A 65 2.48 -8.08 8.43
C ALA A 65 3.90 -7.82 8.95
N ALA A 66 4.56 -6.77 8.43
CA ALA A 66 5.89 -6.38 8.89
C ALA A 66 5.87 -5.91 10.35
N HIS A 67 4.86 -5.11 10.73
CA HIS A 67 4.69 -4.65 12.11
C HIS A 67 4.44 -5.82 13.07
N GLN A 68 3.66 -6.79 12.65
CA GLN A 68 3.39 -7.99 13.44
C GLN A 68 4.64 -8.84 13.62
N ALA A 69 5.43 -9.00 12.58
CA ALA A 69 6.69 -9.73 12.63
C ALA A 69 7.66 -9.05 13.60
N GLN A 70 7.72 -7.72 13.60
CA GLN A 70 8.52 -6.97 14.58
C GLN A 70 8.03 -7.15 16.00
N ALA A 71 6.72 -7.08 16.20
CA ALA A 71 6.11 -7.27 17.52
C ALA A 71 6.36 -8.68 18.05
N ALA A 72 6.24 -9.69 17.20
CA ALA A 72 6.52 -11.08 17.56
C ALA A 72 7.99 -11.31 17.90
N ALA A 73 8.90 -10.63 17.17
CA ALA A 73 10.33 -10.71 17.45
C ALA A 73 10.73 -9.96 18.73
N ALA A 74 9.98 -8.90 19.06
CA ALA A 74 10.28 -8.05 20.21
C ALA A 74 9.75 -8.60 21.54
N GLY A 75 8.82 -9.56 21.53
CA GLY A 75 8.29 -10.12 22.77
C GLY A 75 7.29 -11.26 22.54
N PRO A 76 7.06 -12.08 23.57
CA PRO A 76 6.26 -13.29 23.46
C PRO A 76 4.75 -13.07 23.61
N ASP A 77 4.22 -11.93 23.28
CA ASP A 77 2.80 -11.64 23.42
C ASP A 77 2.01 -12.15 22.20
N ILE A 78 1.75 -13.46 22.23
CA ILE A 78 1.04 -14.16 21.16
C ILE A 78 -0.39 -13.63 20.99
N GLU A 79 -1.07 -13.30 22.09
CA GLU A 79 -2.43 -12.77 22.06
C GLU A 79 -2.48 -11.42 21.32
N ARG A 80 -1.52 -10.57 21.58
CA ARG A 80 -1.43 -9.26 20.95
C ARG A 80 -1.19 -9.37 19.46
N ALA A 81 -0.33 -10.30 19.05
CA ALA A 81 -0.05 -10.56 17.65
C ALA A 81 -1.30 -11.11 16.94
N ALA A 82 -2.00 -12.04 17.57
CA ALA A 82 -3.23 -12.61 17.02
C ALA A 82 -4.33 -11.56 16.87
N GLN A 83 -4.46 -10.66 17.84
CA GLN A 83 -5.43 -9.58 17.82
C GLN A 83 -5.12 -8.57 16.70
N ALA A 84 -3.85 -8.23 16.53
CA ALA A 84 -3.42 -7.35 15.46
C ALA A 84 -3.72 -7.94 14.07
N LEU A 85 -3.53 -9.25 13.90
CA LEU A 85 -3.89 -9.95 12.67
C LEU A 85 -5.39 -9.87 12.39
N ASN A 86 -6.21 -10.11 13.38
CA ASN A 86 -7.66 -10.03 13.23
C ASN A 86 -8.11 -8.61 12.88
N ASP A 87 -7.54 -7.60 13.52
CA ASP A 87 -7.88 -6.20 13.26
C ASP A 87 -7.49 -5.80 11.82
N ALA A 88 -6.34 -6.25 11.34
CA ALA A 88 -5.90 -5.99 9.97
C ALA A 88 -6.84 -6.65 8.96
N ALA A 89 -7.19 -7.92 9.17
CA ALA A 89 -8.11 -8.64 8.30
C ALA A 89 -9.48 -7.98 8.25
N GLU A 90 -10.01 -7.56 9.40
CA GLU A 90 -11.29 -6.86 9.46
C GLU A 90 -11.27 -5.55 8.69
N ARG A 91 -10.19 -4.79 8.80
CA ARG A 91 -10.05 -3.53 8.06
C ARG A 91 -10.02 -3.75 6.55
N ILE A 92 -9.31 -4.76 6.10
CA ILE A 92 -9.25 -5.10 4.67
C ILE A 92 -10.63 -5.52 4.16
N GLU A 93 -11.34 -6.36 4.89
CA GLU A 93 -12.69 -6.80 4.52
C GLU A 93 -13.67 -5.62 4.47
N LEU A 94 -13.61 -4.72 5.42
CA LEU A 94 -14.46 -3.53 5.44
C LEU A 94 -14.19 -2.63 4.24
N LEU A 95 -12.94 -2.43 3.89
CA LEU A 95 -12.56 -1.60 2.74
C LEU A 95 -13.00 -2.26 1.43
N ALA A 96 -12.81 -3.57 1.30
CA ALA A 96 -13.25 -4.32 0.12
C ALA A 96 -14.77 -4.24 -0.04
N SER A 97 -15.51 -4.36 1.06
CA SER A 97 -16.96 -4.25 1.08
C SER A 97 -17.44 -2.88 0.60
N ARG A 98 -16.77 -1.81 1.07
CA ARG A 98 -17.08 -0.44 0.63
C ARG A 98 -16.84 -0.24 -0.86
N ILE A 99 -15.78 -0.82 -1.38
CA ILE A 99 -15.46 -0.73 -2.81
C ILE A 99 -16.55 -1.40 -3.65
N GLU A 100 -17.05 -2.55 -3.21
CA GLU A 100 -18.14 -3.25 -3.90
C GLU A 100 -19.45 -2.46 -3.85
N GLU A 101 -19.73 -1.80 -2.73
CA GLU A 101 -20.92 -0.97 -2.57
C GLU A 101 -20.91 0.28 -3.44
N GLU A 102 -19.75 0.81 -3.76
CA GLU A 102 -19.59 2.03 -4.56
C GLU A 102 -19.66 1.80 -6.07
N LYS A 103 -19.92 0.60 -6.51
CA LYS A 103 -20.04 0.28 -7.94
C LYS A 103 -21.29 0.89 -8.57
#